data_bc998dfac068f202b678558141752378
#
_entry.id   bc998dfac068f202b678558141752378
#
_cell.length_a   1.000
_cell.length_b   1.000
_cell.length_c   1.000
_cell.angle_alpha   90.00
_cell.angle_beta   90.00
_cell.angle_gamma   90.00
#
_symmetry.space_group_name_H-M   'P 1'
#
loop_
_entity.id
_entity.type
_entity.pdbx_description
1 polymer ?
#
loop_
_entity_poly.entity_id
_entity_poly.type
_entity_poly.pdbx_seq_one_letter_code
_entity_poly.pdbx_strand_id
1 'polypeptide(L)'
;MHRCRVSFVVLIVMEGLVVTALLEAADEQSQQPPDYLAIVRAYADAMIKSGQDTYGQKHSPLFAEALDRKTMRMLEGDSLKKVAAMTRDAWGIRPHDRMLGGSNPQHCQNLYQVLLQLTEITGQKYYAEAADRSLKFFFEHCQSPATGLFWWGEHAGWDLRAERPLDKGAGNTHEFYRPWVLWQRSWQLADEACEQFAYGLWEHQIGDHKAGDFSRHAPIASHEPGTEAPYARHGGFYIETWATAYRQTRDEVFLVAIQSVLDGLERARLEEGGMLVSGTKRKGGRTPYSVSLAVSLEEAARDVPSDLAEQIRKVASANDESFAKAHHSASQQAARPSANWSNAYGSGGPAAEANTCMLRYRQVPSGTHRRFVLQTADAYRDADVDLDKPVWPGTLGNVILLMLNAHELTSKDGYLPAADRFARKAIELFLDDGCPLPKASHMHDHYEAVTNGDTLMMALLRLWLVQNRPESKVALVFTDR
;
A
#
# COMPACT_ATOMS: atom_id res chain seq x y z
N MET A 1 10.96 -18.24 75.34
CA MET A 1 10.88 -18.67 73.92
C MET A 1 9.65 -18.12 73.17
N HIS A 2 9.38 -16.81 73.18
CA HIS A 2 8.14 -16.25 72.56
C HIS A 2 8.35 -14.98 71.76
N ARG A 3 9.60 -14.60 71.42
CA ARG A 3 9.89 -13.37 70.62
C ARG A 3 10.33 -13.61 69.13
N CYS A 4 10.48 -14.86 68.72
CA CYS A 4 11.02 -15.14 67.37
C CYS A 4 9.97 -15.49 66.28
N ARG A 5 8.68 -15.68 66.64
CA ARG A 5 7.63 -16.09 65.68
C ARG A 5 6.88 -14.94 64.98
N VAL A 6 6.88 -13.74 65.61
CA VAL A 6 6.12 -12.60 65.04
C VAL A 6 6.88 -11.92 63.90
N SER A 7 8.22 -11.89 63.94
CA SER A 7 9.02 -11.23 62.87
C SER A 7 9.00 -11.98 61.54
N PHE A 8 8.84 -13.30 61.54
CA PHE A 8 8.85 -14.11 60.31
C PHE A 8 7.52 -13.99 59.52
N VAL A 9 6.38 -13.84 60.22
CA VAL A 9 5.07 -13.68 59.60
C VAL A 9 4.91 -12.30 58.97
N VAL A 10 5.46 -11.25 59.57
CA VAL A 10 5.42 -9.88 59.02
C VAL A 10 6.28 -9.76 57.75
N LEU A 11 7.44 -10.45 57.70
CA LEU A 11 8.31 -10.42 56.51
C LEU A 11 7.66 -11.10 55.30
N ILE A 12 7.03 -12.28 55.48
CA ILE A 12 6.33 -13.02 54.41
C ILE A 12 5.11 -12.25 53.90
N VAL A 13 4.39 -11.54 54.76
CA VAL A 13 3.24 -10.73 54.36
C VAL A 13 3.70 -9.47 53.57
N MET A 14 4.84 -8.86 53.94
CA MET A 14 5.38 -7.73 53.18
C MET A 14 5.94 -8.14 51.82
N GLU A 15 6.63 -9.28 51.72
CA GLU A 15 7.11 -9.80 50.42
C GLU A 15 5.92 -10.19 49.53
N GLY A 16 4.87 -10.80 50.04
CA GLY A 16 3.65 -11.11 49.30
C GLY A 16 2.93 -9.85 48.80
N LEU A 17 2.84 -8.79 49.58
CA LEU A 17 2.24 -7.51 49.19
C LEU A 17 3.05 -6.76 48.14
N VAL A 18 4.38 -6.83 48.22
CA VAL A 18 5.27 -6.20 47.20
C VAL A 18 5.19 -6.95 45.86
N VAL A 19 5.14 -8.29 45.88
CA VAL A 19 5.00 -9.10 44.68
C VAL A 19 3.61 -8.88 44.03
N THR A 20 2.55 -8.78 44.82
CA THR A 20 1.20 -8.51 44.31
C THR A 20 1.11 -7.11 43.72
N ALA A 21 1.67 -6.10 44.36
CA ALA A 21 1.71 -4.73 43.85
C ALA A 21 2.58 -4.59 42.60
N LEU A 22 3.66 -5.38 42.47
CA LEU A 22 4.48 -5.44 41.27
C LEU A 22 3.77 -6.15 40.10
N LEU A 23 2.99 -7.18 40.41
CA LEU A 23 2.16 -7.89 39.41
C LEU A 23 0.98 -7.01 38.95
N GLU A 24 0.31 -6.32 39.89
CA GLU A 24 -0.75 -5.36 39.56
C GLU A 24 -0.20 -4.16 38.74
N ALA A 25 0.97 -3.62 39.11
CA ALA A 25 1.60 -2.56 38.36
C ALA A 25 2.09 -3.01 36.94
N ALA A 26 2.52 -4.27 36.81
CA ALA A 26 2.87 -4.87 35.51
C ALA A 26 1.61 -5.12 34.65
N ASP A 27 0.49 -5.48 35.28
CA ASP A 27 -0.80 -5.68 34.62
C ASP A 27 -1.42 -4.32 34.21
N GLU A 28 -1.32 -3.28 35.04
CA GLU A 28 -1.73 -1.92 34.71
C GLU A 28 -0.87 -1.31 33.55
N GLN A 29 0.45 -1.57 33.51
CA GLN A 29 1.30 -1.16 32.42
C GLN A 29 0.97 -1.90 31.11
N SER A 30 0.48 -3.15 31.18
CA SER A 30 0.01 -3.90 30.03
C SER A 30 -1.34 -3.40 29.48
N GLN A 31 -2.10 -2.65 30.28
CA GLN A 31 -3.42 -2.12 29.91
C GLN A 31 -3.37 -0.72 29.27
N GLN A 32 -2.28 0.02 29.40
CA GLN A 32 -2.17 1.31 28.70
C GLN A 32 -2.06 1.11 27.18
N PRO A 33 -2.82 1.89 26.37
CA PRO A 33 -2.67 1.82 24.93
C PRO A 33 -1.24 2.18 24.54
N PRO A 34 -0.63 1.44 23.61
CA PRO A 34 0.68 1.79 23.08
C PRO A 34 0.67 3.21 22.50
N ASP A 35 1.78 3.93 22.66
CA ASP A 35 1.94 5.20 21.96
C ASP A 35 2.22 4.93 20.46
N TYR A 36 1.15 4.83 19.69
CA TYR A 36 1.22 4.55 18.25
C TYR A 36 2.01 5.62 17.49
N LEU A 37 1.96 6.90 17.92
CA LEU A 37 2.76 7.95 17.31
C LEU A 37 4.25 7.74 17.56
N ALA A 38 4.64 7.36 18.77
CA ALA A 38 6.04 7.05 19.10
C ALA A 38 6.57 5.87 18.26
N ILE A 39 5.75 4.83 18.06
CA ILE A 39 6.11 3.67 17.21
C ILE A 39 6.32 4.12 15.77
N VAL A 40 5.40 4.88 15.19
CA VAL A 40 5.49 5.37 13.81
C VAL A 40 6.69 6.30 13.64
N ARG A 41 6.97 7.16 14.62
CA ARG A 41 8.16 8.02 14.60
C ARG A 41 9.45 7.20 14.66
N ALA A 42 9.52 6.21 15.54
CA ALA A 42 10.70 5.33 15.65
C ALA A 42 10.97 4.61 14.31
N TYR A 43 9.93 4.13 13.63
CA TYR A 43 10.05 3.55 12.30
C TYR A 43 10.56 4.58 11.27
N ALA A 44 9.96 5.75 11.21
CA ALA A 44 10.35 6.81 10.28
C ALA A 44 11.80 7.26 10.50
N ASP A 45 12.19 7.47 11.77
CA ASP A 45 13.56 7.84 12.15
C ASP A 45 14.57 6.75 11.77
N ALA A 46 14.20 5.47 11.96
CA ALA A 46 15.04 4.34 11.56
C ALA A 46 15.20 4.26 10.04
N MET A 47 14.14 4.46 9.28
CA MET A 47 14.22 4.49 7.82
C MET A 47 15.09 5.65 7.32
N ILE A 48 14.95 6.84 7.90
CA ILE A 48 15.79 7.99 7.52
C ILE A 48 17.24 7.76 7.90
N LYS A 49 17.52 7.22 9.09
CA LYS A 49 18.87 7.05 9.61
C LYS A 49 19.62 5.88 8.99
N SER A 50 18.92 4.76 8.78
CA SER A 50 19.53 3.47 8.46
C SER A 50 18.96 2.82 7.18
N GLY A 51 17.74 3.19 6.79
CA GLY A 51 17.08 2.67 5.59
C GLY A 51 17.49 3.42 4.32
N GLN A 52 18.05 4.64 4.41
CA GLN A 52 18.58 5.33 3.24
C GLN A 52 19.84 4.67 2.72
N ASP A 53 20.08 4.86 1.44
CA ASP A 53 21.25 4.30 0.75
C ASP A 53 22.59 4.84 1.31
N THR A 54 23.40 3.93 1.80
CA THR A 54 24.80 4.16 2.23
C THR A 54 25.74 3.15 1.56
N TYR A 55 25.34 2.62 0.41
CA TYR A 55 25.98 1.51 -0.30
C TYR A 55 26.60 1.99 -1.61
N GLY A 56 27.54 1.19 -2.16
CA GLY A 56 28.18 1.53 -3.41
C GLY A 56 29.11 2.76 -3.32
N GLN A 57 29.31 3.40 -4.46
CA GLN A 57 30.17 4.60 -4.56
C GLN A 57 29.39 5.91 -4.39
N LYS A 58 28.11 5.91 -4.75
CA LYS A 58 27.20 7.04 -4.55
C LYS A 58 26.23 6.69 -3.44
N HIS A 59 26.05 7.58 -2.53
CA HIS A 59 25.05 7.44 -1.48
C HIS A 59 23.83 8.27 -1.86
N SER A 60 22.87 7.61 -2.47
CA SER A 60 21.61 8.26 -2.89
C SER A 60 20.67 8.44 -1.69
N PRO A 61 19.68 9.35 -1.76
CA PRO A 61 18.68 9.48 -0.70
C PRO A 61 17.56 8.43 -0.80
N LEU A 62 17.70 7.40 -1.63
CA LEU A 62 16.70 6.35 -1.81
C LEU A 62 16.61 5.42 -0.59
N PHE A 63 15.42 4.86 -0.36
CA PHE A 63 15.20 3.91 0.71
C PHE A 63 15.39 2.48 0.21
N ALA A 64 16.14 1.67 0.99
CA ALA A 64 16.38 0.27 0.69
C ALA A 64 15.11 -0.57 0.92
N GLU A 65 14.85 -1.50 0.00
CA GLU A 65 13.71 -2.42 0.02
C GLU A 65 13.76 -3.45 1.15
N ALA A 66 14.96 -3.93 1.47
CA ALA A 66 15.12 -5.00 2.46
C ALA A 66 16.31 -4.74 3.38
N LEU A 67 16.07 -4.85 4.68
CA LEU A 67 17.04 -4.61 5.73
C LEU A 67 17.11 -5.79 6.70
N ASP A 68 18.30 -6.09 7.15
CA ASP A 68 18.53 -6.94 8.32
C ASP A 68 18.18 -6.12 9.57
N ARG A 69 17.21 -6.58 10.34
CA ARG A 69 16.68 -5.86 11.51
C ARG A 69 17.67 -5.77 12.68
N LYS A 70 18.70 -6.64 12.72
CA LYS A 70 19.73 -6.64 13.77
C LYS A 70 20.82 -5.63 13.47
N THR A 71 21.26 -5.58 12.23
CA THR A 71 22.33 -4.68 11.80
C THR A 71 21.82 -3.34 11.29
N MET A 72 20.52 -3.23 11.01
CA MET A 72 19.88 -2.07 10.39
C MET A 72 20.51 -1.69 9.04
N ARG A 73 21.01 -2.68 8.28
CA ARG A 73 21.66 -2.54 6.97
C ARG A 73 21.00 -3.46 5.95
N MET A 74 21.21 -3.20 4.66
CA MET A 74 20.79 -4.14 3.62
C MET A 74 21.29 -5.56 3.92
N LEU A 75 20.46 -6.53 3.57
CA LEU A 75 20.80 -7.95 3.68
C LEU A 75 22.10 -8.26 2.91
N GLU A 76 23.00 -8.99 3.55
CA GLU A 76 24.31 -9.39 2.98
C GLU A 76 24.67 -10.83 3.34
N GLY A 77 25.65 -11.41 2.61
CA GLY A 77 26.20 -12.73 2.93
C GLY A 77 25.12 -13.81 3.06
N ASP A 78 25.14 -14.52 4.17
CA ASP A 78 24.22 -15.66 4.38
C ASP A 78 22.78 -15.22 4.70
N SER A 79 22.59 -14.04 5.30
CA SER A 79 21.24 -13.51 5.51
C SER A 79 20.55 -13.21 4.16
N LEU A 80 21.26 -12.59 3.22
CA LEU A 80 20.75 -12.36 1.87
C LEU A 80 20.46 -13.68 1.14
N LYS A 81 21.38 -14.66 1.21
CA LYS A 81 21.18 -15.98 0.57
C LYS A 81 19.93 -16.68 1.10
N LYS A 82 19.75 -16.68 2.43
CA LYS A 82 18.59 -17.27 3.09
C LYS A 82 17.29 -16.63 2.64
N VAL A 83 17.23 -15.31 2.63
CA VAL A 83 16.04 -14.55 2.25
C VAL A 83 15.76 -14.69 0.74
N ALA A 84 16.78 -14.63 -0.11
CA ALA A 84 16.64 -14.79 -1.56
C ALA A 84 16.18 -16.19 -1.98
N ALA A 85 16.51 -17.23 -1.20
CA ALA A 85 16.10 -18.61 -1.47
C ALA A 85 14.63 -18.91 -1.10
N MET A 86 13.90 -17.99 -0.47
CA MET A 86 12.51 -18.21 -0.08
C MET A 86 11.62 -18.29 -1.32
N THR A 87 10.86 -19.40 -1.42
CA THR A 87 9.94 -19.65 -2.53
C THR A 87 8.59 -18.98 -2.34
N ARG A 88 7.83 -18.84 -3.42
CA ARG A 88 6.46 -18.32 -3.36
C ARG A 88 5.56 -19.11 -2.42
N ASP A 89 5.67 -20.44 -2.44
CA ASP A 89 4.80 -21.32 -1.63
C ASP A 89 5.07 -21.16 -0.12
N ALA A 90 6.33 -20.93 0.26
CA ALA A 90 6.71 -20.73 1.65
C ALA A 90 6.44 -19.29 2.16
N TRP A 91 6.37 -18.33 1.26
CA TRP A 91 6.47 -16.92 1.61
C TRP A 91 5.32 -16.05 1.07
N GLY A 92 4.71 -16.45 -0.04
CA GLY A 92 3.62 -15.72 -0.70
C GLY A 92 4.09 -14.75 -1.78
N ILE A 93 5.39 -14.42 -1.87
CA ILE A 93 5.94 -13.48 -2.84
C ILE A 93 6.76 -14.23 -3.90
N ARG A 94 6.61 -13.83 -5.16
CA ARG A 94 7.45 -14.36 -6.24
C ARG A 94 8.88 -13.79 -6.12
N PRO A 95 9.93 -14.61 -6.29
CA PRO A 95 11.31 -14.14 -6.12
C PRO A 95 11.70 -12.96 -7.02
N HIS A 96 11.15 -12.85 -8.23
CA HIS A 96 11.45 -11.76 -9.16
C HIS A 96 10.73 -10.43 -8.84
N ASP A 97 9.75 -10.43 -7.95
CA ASP A 97 9.08 -9.21 -7.51
C ASP A 97 9.77 -8.56 -6.28
N ARG A 98 10.83 -9.17 -5.80
CA ARG A 98 11.57 -8.74 -4.62
C ARG A 98 12.80 -7.96 -5.02
N MET A 99 12.85 -6.68 -4.68
CA MET A 99 13.97 -5.78 -5.01
C MET A 99 15.09 -5.84 -3.95
N LEU A 100 15.49 -7.06 -3.55
CA LEU A 100 16.57 -7.25 -2.58
C LEU A 100 17.86 -6.59 -3.08
N GLY A 101 18.40 -5.66 -2.31
CA GLY A 101 19.57 -4.85 -2.67
C GLY A 101 19.26 -3.59 -3.48
N GLY A 102 17.99 -3.29 -3.70
CA GLY A 102 17.53 -2.13 -4.45
C GLY A 102 16.56 -1.22 -3.71
N SER A 103 16.00 -0.28 -4.45
CA SER A 103 14.96 0.65 -4.05
C SER A 103 13.81 0.62 -5.06
N ASN A 104 12.58 0.69 -4.57
CA ASN A 104 11.39 0.82 -5.39
C ASN A 104 10.34 1.68 -4.69
N PRO A 105 10.13 2.93 -5.11
CA PRO A 105 9.20 3.84 -4.45
C PRO A 105 7.76 3.35 -4.40
N GLN A 106 7.34 2.50 -5.32
CA GLN A 106 5.98 1.95 -5.29
C GLN A 106 5.78 0.92 -4.17
N HIS A 107 6.82 0.22 -3.73
CA HIS A 107 6.74 -0.68 -2.59
C HIS A 107 6.71 0.07 -1.25
N CYS A 108 7.36 1.23 -1.17
CA CYS A 108 7.41 2.04 0.05
C CYS A 108 6.63 3.37 -0.08
N GLN A 109 5.63 3.43 -0.93
CA GLN A 109 4.85 4.66 -1.17
C GLN A 109 4.18 5.21 0.10
N ASN A 110 3.74 4.33 1.00
CA ASN A 110 3.12 4.75 2.26
C ASN A 110 4.15 5.28 3.26
N LEU A 111 5.42 4.90 3.18
CA LEU A 111 6.49 5.55 3.94
C LEU A 111 6.56 7.05 3.62
N TYR A 112 6.52 7.41 2.32
CA TYR A 112 6.50 8.84 1.93
C TYR A 112 5.28 9.56 2.49
N GLN A 113 4.09 8.95 2.44
CA GLN A 113 2.89 9.52 3.03
C GLN A 113 3.04 9.73 4.55
N VAL A 114 3.58 8.73 5.26
CA VAL A 114 3.85 8.80 6.71
C VAL A 114 4.84 9.93 7.03
N LEU A 115 5.94 10.04 6.28
CA LEU A 115 6.94 11.09 6.49
C LEU A 115 6.34 12.50 6.29
N LEU A 116 5.58 12.71 5.22
CA LEU A 116 4.91 13.98 4.98
C LEU A 116 3.93 14.30 6.11
N GLN A 117 3.14 13.33 6.54
CA GLN A 117 2.15 13.52 7.59
C GLN A 117 2.79 13.72 8.98
N LEU A 118 3.92 13.08 9.27
CA LEU A 118 4.67 13.33 10.50
C LEU A 118 5.16 14.78 10.58
N THR A 119 5.54 15.37 9.45
CA THR A 119 5.89 16.81 9.40
C THR A 119 4.71 17.67 9.83
N GLU A 120 3.51 17.42 9.31
CA GLU A 120 2.29 18.18 9.67
C GLU A 120 1.91 17.99 11.14
N ILE A 121 2.07 16.79 11.68
CA ILE A 121 1.70 16.47 13.07
C ILE A 121 2.69 17.06 14.06
N THR A 122 4.00 16.98 13.76
CA THR A 122 5.07 17.30 14.73
C THR A 122 5.73 18.65 14.49
N GLY A 123 5.55 19.25 13.31
CA GLY A 123 6.26 20.45 12.87
C GLY A 123 7.74 20.19 12.48
N GLN A 124 8.20 18.93 12.52
CA GLN A 124 9.58 18.57 12.24
C GLN A 124 9.79 18.38 10.74
N LYS A 125 10.38 19.37 10.08
CA LYS A 125 10.53 19.42 8.61
C LYS A 125 11.39 18.31 8.02
N TYR A 126 12.34 17.76 8.77
CA TYR A 126 13.29 16.77 8.27
C TYR A 126 12.61 15.50 7.72
N TYR A 127 11.40 15.17 8.18
CA TYR A 127 10.62 14.05 7.64
C TYR A 127 10.22 14.33 6.17
N ALA A 128 9.57 15.46 5.91
CA ALA A 128 9.21 15.84 4.54
C ALA A 128 10.45 16.04 3.67
N GLU A 129 11.52 16.63 4.19
CA GLU A 129 12.77 16.81 3.48
C GLU A 129 13.41 15.48 3.07
N ALA A 130 13.32 14.44 3.92
CA ALA A 130 13.82 13.10 3.58
C ALA A 130 12.97 12.46 2.46
N ALA A 131 11.65 12.59 2.53
CA ALA A 131 10.74 12.13 1.49
C ALA A 131 11.02 12.83 0.15
N ASP A 132 11.12 14.16 0.17
CA ASP A 132 11.33 14.99 -1.01
C ASP A 132 12.66 14.71 -1.70
N ARG A 133 13.76 14.59 -0.93
CA ARG A 133 15.06 14.24 -1.50
C ARG A 133 15.02 12.87 -2.19
N SER A 134 14.39 11.89 -1.56
CA SER A 134 14.28 10.54 -2.13
C SER A 134 13.43 10.54 -3.40
N LEU A 135 12.25 11.16 -3.37
CA LEU A 135 11.37 11.26 -4.53
C LEU A 135 12.03 12.01 -5.67
N LYS A 136 12.59 13.20 -5.40
CA LYS A 136 13.28 13.99 -6.42
C LYS A 136 14.40 13.21 -7.09
N PHE A 137 15.27 12.58 -6.30
CA PHE A 137 16.36 11.77 -6.84
C PHE A 137 15.85 10.63 -7.71
N PHE A 138 14.81 9.89 -7.25
CA PHE A 138 14.27 8.79 -8.02
C PHE A 138 13.72 9.25 -9.37
N PHE A 139 12.92 10.31 -9.38
CA PHE A 139 12.33 10.82 -10.61
C PHE A 139 13.38 11.36 -11.59
N GLU A 140 14.40 12.06 -11.11
CA GLU A 140 15.45 12.63 -11.96
C GLU A 140 16.51 11.62 -12.42
N HIS A 141 16.73 10.49 -11.71
CA HIS A 141 17.86 9.60 -11.97
C HIS A 141 17.47 8.14 -12.29
N CYS A 142 16.27 7.70 -11.92
CA CYS A 142 15.86 6.31 -12.08
C CYS A 142 14.81 6.16 -13.20
N GLN A 143 14.91 6.97 -14.23
CA GLN A 143 14.08 6.96 -15.43
C GLN A 143 14.87 6.40 -16.61
N SER A 144 14.21 5.66 -17.50
CA SER A 144 14.81 5.21 -18.76
C SER A 144 14.94 6.38 -19.72
N PRO A 145 16.15 6.71 -20.20
CA PRO A 145 16.32 7.77 -21.20
C PRO A 145 15.75 7.39 -22.57
N ALA A 146 15.50 6.11 -22.82
CA ALA A 146 14.94 5.62 -24.06
C ALA A 146 13.41 5.73 -24.10
N THR A 147 12.73 5.51 -22.99
CA THR A 147 11.26 5.37 -22.97
C THR A 147 10.56 6.37 -22.04
N GLY A 148 11.28 7.08 -21.19
CA GLY A 148 10.67 7.90 -20.15
C GLY A 148 10.02 7.10 -19.00
N LEU A 149 9.99 5.77 -19.07
CA LEU A 149 9.42 4.93 -18.03
C LEU A 149 10.37 4.82 -16.82
N PHE A 150 9.81 4.74 -15.62
CA PHE A 150 10.59 4.61 -14.39
C PHE A 150 10.98 3.15 -14.11
N TRP A 151 12.16 2.95 -13.51
CA TRP A 151 12.60 1.68 -12.96
C TRP A 151 11.92 1.40 -11.61
N TRP A 152 10.63 1.16 -11.66
CA TRP A 152 9.79 0.89 -10.51
C TRP A 152 8.70 -0.15 -10.84
N GLY A 153 7.78 -0.37 -9.89
CA GLY A 153 6.60 -1.21 -10.09
C GLY A 153 6.77 -2.62 -9.57
N GLU A 154 6.13 -3.61 -10.19
CA GLU A 154 6.15 -4.97 -9.67
C GLU A 154 7.49 -5.68 -9.90
N HIS A 155 8.17 -5.40 -11.03
CA HIS A 155 9.30 -6.20 -11.50
C HIS A 155 10.63 -5.46 -11.61
N ALA A 156 10.65 -4.16 -11.39
CA ALA A 156 11.82 -3.32 -11.57
C ALA A 156 12.11 -2.47 -10.34
N GLY A 157 13.34 -2.02 -10.22
CA GLY A 157 13.81 -1.14 -9.15
C GLY A 157 15.17 -0.54 -9.52
N TRP A 158 15.82 0.08 -8.55
CA TRP A 158 17.15 0.66 -8.69
C TRP A 158 18.13 -0.02 -7.75
N ASP A 159 19.25 -0.54 -8.28
CA ASP A 159 20.30 -1.18 -7.49
C ASP A 159 21.12 -0.14 -6.74
N LEU A 160 21.08 -0.17 -5.41
CA LEU A 160 21.76 0.80 -4.54
C LEU A 160 23.28 0.61 -4.45
N ARG A 161 23.82 -0.51 -4.95
CA ARG A 161 25.29 -0.73 -4.97
C ARG A 161 25.90 -0.43 -6.31
N ALA A 162 25.19 -0.82 -7.37
CA ALA A 162 25.69 -0.70 -8.74
C ALA A 162 25.22 0.58 -9.44
N GLU A 163 24.35 1.37 -8.81
CA GLU A 163 23.79 2.63 -9.33
C GLU A 163 23.23 2.49 -10.74
N ARG A 164 22.40 1.46 -10.93
CA ARG A 164 21.81 1.09 -12.22
C ARG A 164 20.47 0.40 -12.02
N PRO A 165 19.70 0.24 -13.12
CA PRO A 165 18.49 -0.55 -13.09
C PRO A 165 18.68 -1.94 -12.48
N LEU A 166 17.76 -2.31 -11.57
CA LEU A 166 17.66 -3.64 -10.99
C LEU A 166 16.49 -4.37 -11.64
N ASP A 167 16.82 -5.27 -12.55
CA ASP A 167 15.86 -6.19 -13.15
C ASP A 167 16.01 -7.58 -12.53
N LYS A 168 14.93 -8.15 -12.06
CA LYS A 168 14.90 -9.48 -11.41
C LYS A 168 14.31 -10.56 -12.31
N GLY A 169 14.45 -10.44 -13.62
CA GLY A 169 14.15 -11.51 -14.55
C GLY A 169 12.79 -11.44 -15.22
N ALA A 170 12.14 -10.28 -15.18
CA ALA A 170 10.93 -10.03 -15.96
C ALA A 170 11.21 -9.33 -17.30
N GLY A 171 12.46 -9.18 -17.69
CA GLY A 171 12.85 -8.68 -19.00
C GLY A 171 12.72 -7.17 -19.15
N ASN A 172 13.19 -6.39 -18.19
CA ASN A 172 13.08 -4.91 -18.22
C ASN A 172 11.63 -4.44 -18.36
N THR A 173 10.73 -5.02 -17.59
CA THR A 173 9.29 -4.77 -17.73
C THR A 173 8.82 -3.70 -16.77
N HIS A 174 8.27 -2.62 -17.32
CA HIS A 174 7.53 -1.62 -16.55
C HIS A 174 6.13 -2.14 -16.21
N GLU A 175 5.73 -1.95 -14.97
CA GLU A 175 4.37 -2.20 -14.50
C GLU A 175 4.08 -1.34 -13.28
N PHE A 176 2.88 -0.73 -13.20
CA PHE A 176 2.42 -0.17 -11.94
C PHE A 176 2.11 -1.30 -10.94
N TYR A 177 2.75 -1.26 -9.78
CA TYR A 177 2.39 -2.13 -8.66
C TYR A 177 1.11 -1.64 -7.97
N ARG A 178 1.03 -0.33 -7.76
CA ARG A 178 -0.08 0.41 -7.13
C ARG A 178 -0.33 1.72 -7.86
N PRO A 179 -1.50 2.37 -7.66
CA PRO A 179 -1.67 3.75 -8.11
C PRO A 179 -0.64 4.64 -7.42
N TRP A 180 -0.10 5.60 -8.13
CA TRP A 180 0.80 6.59 -7.54
C TRP A 180 -0.01 7.76 -7.01
N VAL A 181 -0.16 7.85 -5.69
CA VAL A 181 -1.01 8.89 -5.06
C VAL A 181 -0.24 10.18 -4.76
N LEU A 182 1.05 10.23 -5.03
CA LEU A 182 1.92 11.39 -4.76
C LEU A 182 2.20 12.24 -6.01
N TRP A 183 1.37 12.12 -7.08
CA TRP A 183 1.60 12.87 -8.33
C TRP A 183 1.76 14.37 -8.11
N GLN A 184 0.90 15.00 -7.31
CA GLN A 184 1.01 16.44 -7.05
C GLN A 184 2.39 16.81 -6.46
N ARG A 185 2.90 16.00 -5.54
CA ARG A 185 4.22 16.23 -4.95
C ARG A 185 5.35 15.95 -5.93
N SER A 186 5.23 14.87 -6.71
CA SER A 186 6.22 14.50 -7.74
C SER A 186 6.37 15.58 -8.79
N TRP A 187 5.28 16.16 -9.29
CA TRP A 187 5.30 17.28 -10.23
C TRP A 187 5.94 18.55 -9.65
N GLN A 188 5.79 18.80 -8.35
CA GLN A 188 6.47 19.93 -7.70
C GLN A 188 7.99 19.73 -7.57
N LEU A 189 8.46 18.49 -7.54
CA LEU A 189 9.86 18.14 -7.31
C LEU A 189 10.64 17.86 -8.61
N ALA A 190 9.98 17.32 -9.64
CA ALA A 190 10.59 16.82 -10.87
C ALA A 190 9.56 16.79 -12.02
N ASP A 191 9.10 17.96 -12.44
CA ASP A 191 8.07 18.14 -13.44
C ASP A 191 8.44 17.54 -14.80
N GLU A 192 9.65 17.80 -15.30
CA GLU A 192 10.14 17.25 -16.57
C GLU A 192 10.13 15.71 -16.59
N ALA A 193 10.53 15.08 -15.49
CA ALA A 193 10.54 13.63 -15.39
C ALA A 193 9.11 13.04 -15.31
N CYS A 194 8.19 13.73 -14.64
CA CYS A 194 6.78 13.35 -14.62
C CYS A 194 6.13 13.46 -16.00
N GLU A 195 6.46 14.53 -16.73
CA GLU A 195 5.97 14.75 -18.10
C GLU A 195 6.48 13.66 -19.05
N GLN A 196 7.80 13.40 -19.05
CA GLN A 196 8.41 12.33 -19.83
C GLN A 196 7.80 10.96 -19.51
N PHE A 197 7.52 10.69 -18.26
CA PHE A 197 6.86 9.45 -17.88
C PHE A 197 5.43 9.35 -18.44
N ALA A 198 4.67 10.43 -18.42
CA ALA A 198 3.32 10.44 -18.98
C ALA A 198 3.32 10.19 -20.50
N TYR A 199 4.27 10.78 -21.23
CA TYR A 199 4.50 10.46 -22.64
C TYR A 199 4.95 9.00 -22.83
N GLY A 200 5.90 8.52 -22.00
CA GLY A 200 6.37 7.14 -22.05
C GLY A 200 5.25 6.12 -21.87
N LEU A 201 4.30 6.38 -20.98
CA LEU A 201 3.11 5.53 -20.85
C LEU A 201 2.28 5.50 -22.14
N TRP A 202 2.06 6.65 -22.77
CA TRP A 202 1.31 6.75 -24.00
C TRP A 202 2.01 6.02 -25.15
N GLU A 203 3.31 6.20 -25.29
CA GLU A 203 4.09 5.65 -26.39
C GLU A 203 4.37 4.15 -26.26
N HIS A 204 4.48 3.61 -25.03
CA HIS A 204 4.98 2.26 -24.79
C HIS A 204 4.00 1.31 -24.10
N GLN A 205 3.05 1.82 -23.30
CA GLN A 205 2.04 0.99 -22.65
C GLN A 205 0.80 0.74 -23.53
N ILE A 206 0.67 1.46 -24.65
CA ILE A 206 -0.47 1.35 -25.56
C ILE A 206 -0.02 0.64 -26.82
N GLY A 207 -0.57 -0.55 -27.07
CA GLY A 207 -0.25 -1.36 -28.25
C GLY A 207 -0.91 -0.86 -29.52
N ASP A 208 -2.15 -0.37 -29.43
CA ASP A 208 -2.91 0.26 -30.52
C ASP A 208 -3.59 1.52 -29.99
N HIS A 209 -3.03 2.67 -30.31
CA HIS A 209 -3.54 3.97 -29.89
C HIS A 209 -4.97 4.28 -30.38
N LYS A 210 -5.36 3.76 -31.54
CA LYS A 210 -6.70 3.95 -32.08
C LYS A 210 -7.73 3.06 -31.40
N ALA A 211 -7.32 1.83 -31.07
CA ALA A 211 -8.17 0.88 -30.40
C ALA A 211 -8.16 1.05 -28.87
N GLY A 212 -7.20 1.79 -28.32
CA GLY A 212 -7.03 1.90 -26.87
C GLY A 212 -6.61 0.57 -26.23
N ASP A 213 -5.96 -0.30 -27.00
CA ASP A 213 -5.39 -1.53 -26.48
C ASP A 213 -4.17 -1.20 -25.65
N PHE A 214 -4.21 -1.52 -24.37
CA PHE A 214 -3.12 -1.24 -23.43
C PHE A 214 -2.59 -2.52 -22.78
N SER A 215 -1.40 -2.42 -22.24
CA SER A 215 -0.78 -3.49 -21.47
C SER A 215 -0.41 -2.98 -20.09
N ARG A 216 -0.42 -3.86 -19.09
CA ARG A 216 0.23 -3.56 -17.82
C ARG A 216 1.75 -3.66 -17.90
N HIS A 217 2.27 -4.36 -18.91
CA HIS A 217 3.69 -4.55 -19.14
C HIS A 217 4.14 -3.78 -20.38
N ALA A 218 5.26 -3.06 -20.26
CA ALA A 218 5.98 -2.49 -21.40
C ALA A 218 7.49 -2.65 -21.19
N PRO A 219 8.28 -2.85 -22.27
CA PRO A 219 9.74 -2.77 -22.17
C PRO A 219 10.19 -1.39 -21.67
N ILE A 220 11.10 -1.35 -20.68
CA ILE A 220 11.61 -0.08 -20.14
C ILE A 220 12.77 0.46 -21.00
N ALA A 221 13.55 -0.43 -21.58
CA ALA A 221 14.79 -0.06 -22.29
C ALA A 221 14.66 0.04 -23.81
N SER A 222 13.52 -0.33 -24.39
CA SER A 222 13.28 -0.32 -25.85
C SER A 222 11.91 0.26 -26.20
N HIS A 223 11.80 0.81 -27.43
CA HIS A 223 10.57 1.39 -27.96
C HIS A 223 9.61 0.35 -28.53
N GLU A 224 9.30 -0.70 -27.79
CA GLU A 224 8.34 -1.71 -28.18
C GLU A 224 7.04 -1.52 -27.40
N PRO A 225 5.87 -1.46 -28.07
CA PRO A 225 4.61 -1.32 -27.34
C PRO A 225 4.30 -2.56 -26.54
N GLY A 226 3.78 -2.37 -25.34
CA GLY A 226 3.26 -3.43 -24.52
C GLY A 226 1.95 -3.97 -25.09
N THR A 227 1.82 -5.28 -25.22
CA THR A 227 0.64 -5.92 -25.83
C THR A 227 -0.01 -6.96 -24.92
N GLU A 228 0.44 -7.06 -23.67
CA GLU A 228 0.04 -8.16 -22.80
C GLU A 228 -0.68 -7.71 -21.55
N ALA A 229 -1.65 -8.51 -21.15
CA ALA A 229 -2.26 -8.44 -19.85
C ALA A 229 -2.92 -7.09 -19.51
N PRO A 230 -3.94 -6.64 -20.25
CA PRO A 230 -4.64 -5.40 -19.97
C PRO A 230 -5.53 -5.58 -18.72
N TYR A 231 -5.11 -5.04 -17.60
CA TYR A 231 -5.92 -5.00 -16.38
C TYR A 231 -6.70 -3.70 -16.31
N ALA A 232 -7.99 -3.74 -16.05
CA ALA A 232 -8.83 -2.56 -15.95
C ALA A 232 -8.29 -1.53 -14.94
N ARG A 233 -7.78 -1.99 -13.80
CA ARG A 233 -7.18 -1.09 -12.79
C ARG A 233 -5.98 -0.31 -13.33
N HIS A 234 -5.12 -0.94 -14.17
CA HIS A 234 -3.96 -0.26 -14.76
C HIS A 234 -4.38 0.79 -15.78
N GLY A 235 -5.41 0.51 -16.58
CA GLY A 235 -6.03 1.53 -17.44
C GLY A 235 -6.48 2.75 -16.63
N GLY A 236 -7.04 2.52 -15.44
CA GLY A 236 -7.39 3.59 -14.51
C GLY A 236 -6.15 4.39 -14.04
N PHE A 237 -5.05 3.72 -13.70
CA PHE A 237 -3.81 4.38 -13.27
C PHE A 237 -3.20 5.24 -14.38
N TYR A 238 -3.27 4.78 -15.64
CA TYR A 238 -2.80 5.55 -16.79
C TYR A 238 -3.65 6.79 -17.01
N ILE A 239 -4.97 6.64 -17.02
CA ILE A 239 -5.91 7.75 -17.15
C ILE A 239 -5.70 8.79 -16.05
N GLU A 240 -5.51 8.37 -14.78
CA GLU A 240 -5.21 9.25 -13.64
C GLU A 240 -3.87 10.00 -13.83
N THR A 241 -2.84 9.30 -14.36
CA THR A 241 -1.53 9.89 -14.66
C THR A 241 -1.64 10.95 -15.75
N TRP A 242 -2.32 10.64 -16.85
CA TRP A 242 -2.49 11.60 -17.98
C TRP A 242 -3.40 12.77 -17.62
N ALA A 243 -4.44 12.57 -16.81
CA ALA A 243 -5.27 13.67 -16.32
C ALA A 243 -4.44 14.66 -15.47
N THR A 244 -3.57 14.13 -14.60
CA THR A 244 -2.64 14.95 -13.85
C THR A 244 -1.65 15.67 -14.78
N ALA A 245 -1.10 14.97 -15.77
CA ALA A 245 -0.18 15.56 -16.74
C ALA A 245 -0.86 16.69 -17.55
N TYR A 246 -2.08 16.45 -18.04
CA TYR A 246 -2.87 17.49 -18.70
C TYR A 246 -3.10 18.72 -17.81
N ARG A 247 -3.45 18.51 -16.54
CA ARG A 247 -3.62 19.62 -15.60
C ARG A 247 -2.36 20.48 -15.49
N GLN A 248 -1.17 19.85 -15.49
CA GLN A 248 0.11 20.53 -15.34
C GLN A 248 0.60 21.21 -16.63
N THR A 249 0.49 20.53 -17.77
CA THR A 249 1.11 20.94 -19.03
C THR A 249 0.14 21.63 -20.01
N ARG A 250 -1.15 21.27 -19.93
CA ARG A 250 -2.18 21.61 -20.92
C ARG A 250 -1.95 20.99 -22.31
N ASP A 251 -1.12 19.97 -22.40
CA ASP A 251 -0.92 19.25 -23.67
C ASP A 251 -2.11 18.34 -23.95
N GLU A 252 -2.77 18.56 -25.10
CA GLU A 252 -3.97 17.83 -25.53
C GLU A 252 -3.68 16.36 -25.88
N VAL A 253 -2.43 15.97 -26.09
CA VAL A 253 -2.07 14.55 -26.30
C VAL A 253 -2.54 13.67 -25.15
N PHE A 254 -2.51 14.18 -23.93
CA PHE A 254 -2.97 13.44 -22.76
C PHE A 254 -4.50 13.26 -22.75
N LEU A 255 -5.26 14.21 -23.31
CA LEU A 255 -6.71 14.02 -23.52
C LEU A 255 -6.98 12.94 -24.57
N VAL A 256 -6.19 12.90 -25.63
CA VAL A 256 -6.27 11.84 -26.67
C VAL A 256 -5.96 10.48 -26.06
N ALA A 257 -4.92 10.39 -25.22
CA ALA A 257 -4.53 9.17 -24.54
C ALA A 257 -5.65 8.66 -23.61
N ILE A 258 -6.24 9.57 -22.80
CA ILE A 258 -7.36 9.26 -21.93
C ILE A 258 -8.55 8.73 -22.73
N GLN A 259 -8.95 9.46 -23.80
CA GLN A 259 -10.10 9.08 -24.64
C GLN A 259 -9.89 7.70 -25.26
N SER A 260 -8.70 7.44 -25.81
CA SER A 260 -8.36 6.16 -26.44
C SER A 260 -8.54 4.98 -25.49
N VAL A 261 -7.93 5.05 -24.28
CA VAL A 261 -8.03 3.96 -23.29
C VAL A 261 -9.44 3.85 -22.71
N LEU A 262 -10.13 4.96 -22.52
CA LEU A 262 -11.53 4.97 -22.06
C LEU A 262 -12.44 4.24 -23.05
N ASP A 263 -12.30 4.52 -24.35
CA ASP A 263 -13.05 3.85 -25.42
C ASP A 263 -12.74 2.35 -25.48
N GLY A 264 -11.47 1.97 -25.29
CA GLY A 264 -11.04 0.58 -25.20
C GLY A 264 -11.66 -0.16 -24.02
N LEU A 265 -11.69 0.47 -22.84
CA LEU A 265 -12.32 -0.08 -21.63
C LEU A 265 -13.84 -0.22 -21.81
N GLU A 266 -14.51 0.79 -22.39
CA GLU A 266 -15.98 0.74 -22.60
C GLU A 266 -16.34 -0.31 -23.62
N ARG A 267 -15.62 -0.40 -24.75
CA ARG A 267 -15.82 -1.45 -25.76
C ARG A 267 -15.64 -2.84 -25.15
N ALA A 268 -14.57 -3.09 -24.41
CA ALA A 268 -14.34 -4.38 -23.76
C ALA A 268 -15.47 -4.74 -22.76
N ARG A 269 -16.00 -3.76 -22.05
CA ARG A 269 -17.13 -3.95 -21.13
C ARG A 269 -18.41 -4.31 -21.86
N LEU A 270 -18.72 -3.65 -22.96
CA LEU A 270 -19.97 -3.84 -23.71
C LEU A 270 -19.97 -5.13 -24.55
N GLU A 271 -18.88 -5.37 -25.29
CA GLU A 271 -18.82 -6.50 -26.24
C GLU A 271 -18.55 -7.84 -25.54
N GLU A 272 -17.77 -7.82 -24.47
CA GLU A 272 -17.27 -9.03 -23.84
C GLU A 272 -17.87 -9.30 -22.44
N GLY A 273 -18.77 -8.45 -22.00
CA GLY A 273 -19.58 -8.70 -20.80
C GLY A 273 -18.87 -8.51 -19.48
N GLY A 274 -17.94 -7.54 -19.40
CA GLY A 274 -17.28 -7.19 -18.12
C GLY A 274 -15.96 -6.48 -18.27
N MET A 275 -15.39 -6.05 -17.13
CA MET A 275 -14.11 -5.40 -17.08
C MET A 275 -12.96 -6.40 -17.24
N LEU A 276 -11.86 -5.96 -17.84
CA LEU A 276 -10.63 -6.72 -17.96
C LEU A 276 -10.01 -6.91 -16.59
N VAL A 277 -9.86 -8.15 -16.14
CA VAL A 277 -9.42 -8.40 -14.77
C VAL A 277 -8.01 -8.92 -14.70
N SER A 278 -7.63 -9.81 -15.40
CA SER A 278 -6.28 -10.27 -15.42
C SER A 278 -5.97 -10.84 -16.78
N GLY A 279 -5.11 -10.13 -17.45
CA GLY A 279 -4.62 -10.68 -18.66
C GLY A 279 -3.57 -11.70 -18.36
N THR A 280 -3.91 -12.92 -18.34
CA THR A 280 -2.95 -13.86 -18.89
C THR A 280 -3.13 -13.78 -20.41
N LYS A 281 -2.09 -14.00 -21.19
CA LYS A 281 -2.12 -14.13 -22.67
C LYS A 281 -3.23 -15.07 -23.18
N ARG A 282 -3.94 -15.71 -22.31
CA ARG A 282 -4.94 -16.74 -22.56
C ARG A 282 -6.18 -16.41 -21.75
N LYS A 283 -7.20 -15.87 -22.44
CA LYS A 283 -8.58 -15.84 -21.95
C LYS A 283 -8.70 -15.58 -20.44
N GLY A 284 -8.10 -14.48 -20.00
CA GLY A 284 -8.16 -14.06 -18.60
C GLY A 284 -9.60 -13.92 -18.18
N GLY A 285 -9.89 -14.36 -16.95
CA GLY A 285 -11.20 -14.16 -16.37
C GLY A 285 -11.56 -12.68 -16.42
N ARG A 286 -12.85 -12.40 -16.66
CA ARG A 286 -13.37 -11.06 -16.52
C ARG A 286 -14.09 -10.95 -15.20
N THR A 287 -13.94 -9.82 -14.52
CA THR A 287 -14.90 -9.47 -13.47
C THR A 287 -15.96 -8.58 -14.04
N PRO A 288 -17.15 -8.60 -13.48
CA PRO A 288 -18.18 -7.65 -13.87
C PRO A 288 -17.80 -6.19 -13.55
N TYR A 289 -16.85 -5.95 -12.65
CA TYR A 289 -16.46 -4.62 -12.16
C TYR A 289 -14.98 -4.57 -11.73
N SER A 290 -14.47 -3.33 -11.56
CA SER A 290 -13.20 -3.04 -10.87
C SER A 290 -13.36 -1.74 -10.07
N VAL A 291 -13.50 -1.84 -8.75
CA VAL A 291 -13.66 -0.65 -7.88
C VAL A 291 -12.45 0.28 -7.98
N SER A 292 -11.25 -0.29 -8.08
CA SER A 292 -10.00 0.48 -8.26
C SER A 292 -10.04 1.34 -9.54
N LEU A 293 -10.57 0.80 -10.65
CA LEU A 293 -10.77 1.58 -11.88
C LEU A 293 -11.71 2.77 -11.60
N ALA A 294 -12.87 2.53 -10.99
CA ALA A 294 -13.85 3.59 -10.72
C ALA A 294 -13.28 4.69 -9.83
N VAL A 295 -12.43 4.34 -8.85
CA VAL A 295 -11.71 5.33 -8.01
C VAL A 295 -10.79 6.19 -8.85
N SER A 296 -9.94 5.59 -9.69
CA SER A 296 -9.00 6.34 -10.55
C SER A 296 -9.72 7.20 -11.59
N LEU A 297 -10.80 6.72 -12.16
CA LEU A 297 -11.62 7.49 -13.12
C LEU A 297 -12.21 8.75 -12.46
N GLU A 298 -12.71 8.66 -11.23
CA GLU A 298 -13.25 9.83 -10.53
C GLU A 298 -12.16 10.85 -10.17
N GLU A 299 -10.97 10.39 -9.78
CA GLU A 299 -9.82 11.30 -9.57
C GLU A 299 -9.45 12.01 -10.88
N ALA A 300 -9.32 11.27 -11.98
CA ALA A 300 -9.00 11.82 -13.29
C ALA A 300 -10.04 12.85 -13.81
N ALA A 301 -11.32 12.59 -13.56
CA ALA A 301 -12.41 13.46 -14.01
C ALA A 301 -12.37 14.88 -13.40
N ARG A 302 -11.58 15.11 -12.36
CA ARG A 302 -11.39 16.42 -11.73
C ARG A 302 -10.41 17.33 -12.48
N ASP A 303 -9.54 16.70 -13.29
CA ASP A 303 -8.38 17.36 -13.88
C ASP A 303 -8.50 17.54 -15.41
N VAL A 304 -9.61 17.14 -16.02
CA VAL A 304 -9.87 17.21 -17.47
C VAL A 304 -11.05 18.12 -17.80
N PRO A 305 -11.24 18.54 -19.09
CA PRO A 305 -12.42 19.31 -19.51
C PRO A 305 -13.75 18.60 -19.21
N SER A 306 -14.81 19.39 -19.02
CA SER A 306 -16.13 18.92 -18.57
C SER A 306 -16.71 17.78 -19.41
N ASP A 307 -16.58 17.87 -20.74
CA ASP A 307 -17.18 16.87 -21.64
C ASP A 307 -16.48 15.50 -21.52
N LEU A 308 -15.16 15.49 -21.38
CA LEU A 308 -14.40 14.27 -21.11
C LEU A 308 -14.65 13.77 -19.69
N ALA A 309 -14.75 14.67 -18.71
CA ALA A 309 -15.06 14.32 -17.34
C ALA A 309 -16.42 13.62 -17.21
N GLU A 310 -17.44 14.04 -17.98
CA GLU A 310 -18.73 13.38 -18.03
C GLU A 310 -18.64 11.95 -18.60
N GLN A 311 -17.87 11.76 -19.67
CA GLN A 311 -17.64 10.44 -20.26
C GLN A 311 -16.90 9.51 -19.27
N ILE A 312 -15.86 10.00 -18.62
CA ILE A 312 -15.12 9.25 -17.60
C ILE A 312 -16.06 8.80 -16.46
N ARG A 313 -16.88 9.70 -15.93
CA ARG A 313 -17.84 9.39 -14.86
C ARG A 313 -18.91 8.42 -15.30
N LYS A 314 -19.33 8.44 -16.58
CA LYS A 314 -20.27 7.47 -17.13
C LYS A 314 -19.71 6.04 -17.06
N VAL A 315 -18.43 5.85 -17.42
CA VAL A 315 -17.76 4.54 -17.32
C VAL A 315 -17.61 4.12 -15.84
N ALA A 316 -17.24 5.04 -14.96
CA ALA A 316 -17.17 4.78 -13.53
C ALA A 316 -18.54 4.37 -12.94
N SER A 317 -19.62 5.06 -13.32
CA SER A 317 -20.98 4.74 -12.88
C SER A 317 -21.45 3.38 -13.38
N ALA A 318 -21.17 3.03 -14.63
CA ALA A 318 -21.50 1.71 -15.17
C ALA A 318 -20.75 0.58 -14.43
N ASN A 319 -19.54 0.86 -13.97
CA ASN A 319 -18.78 -0.06 -13.12
C ASN A 319 -19.42 -0.20 -11.72
N ASP A 320 -19.87 0.89 -11.10
CA ASP A 320 -20.60 0.88 -9.82
C ASP A 320 -21.93 0.12 -9.92
N GLU A 321 -22.66 0.25 -11.03
CA GLU A 321 -23.87 -0.53 -11.29
C GLU A 321 -23.57 -2.03 -11.39
N SER A 322 -22.49 -2.40 -12.04
CA SER A 322 -22.05 -3.80 -12.16
C SER A 322 -21.63 -4.35 -10.78
N PHE A 323 -20.93 -3.55 -9.97
CA PHE A 323 -20.65 -3.88 -8.57
C PHE A 323 -21.93 -4.08 -7.77
N ALA A 324 -22.90 -3.17 -7.90
CA ALA A 324 -24.16 -3.27 -7.21
C ALA A 324 -24.95 -4.52 -7.61
N LYS A 325 -25.00 -4.88 -8.89
CA LYS A 325 -25.62 -6.11 -9.39
C LYS A 325 -24.97 -7.36 -8.80
N ALA A 326 -23.65 -7.42 -8.80
CA ALA A 326 -22.90 -8.55 -8.25
C ALA A 326 -23.16 -8.76 -6.76
N HIS A 327 -23.30 -7.67 -6.00
CA HIS A 327 -23.51 -7.71 -4.55
C HIS A 327 -24.97 -7.62 -4.11
N HIS A 328 -25.93 -7.39 -5.03
CA HIS A 328 -27.36 -7.40 -4.71
C HIS A 328 -27.93 -8.83 -4.66
N SER A 329 -27.56 -9.66 -5.61
CA SER A 329 -27.93 -11.09 -5.63
C SER A 329 -27.31 -11.89 -4.48
N ALA A 330 -26.19 -11.42 -3.93
CA ALA A 330 -25.52 -11.99 -2.78
C ALA A 330 -26.30 -11.85 -1.47
N SER A 331 -27.35 -11.00 -1.41
CA SER A 331 -28.13 -10.76 -0.20
C SER A 331 -29.02 -11.94 0.24
N GLN A 332 -29.21 -12.96 -0.62
CA GLN A 332 -30.03 -14.11 -0.28
C GLN A 332 -29.29 -15.45 -0.15
N GLN A 333 -28.09 -15.64 -0.73
CA GLN A 333 -27.35 -16.91 -0.66
C GLN A 333 -25.83 -16.86 -0.87
N ALA A 334 -25.22 -15.72 -1.20
CA ALA A 334 -23.79 -15.67 -1.33
C ALA A 334 -23.09 -15.60 0.04
N ALA A 335 -21.99 -16.29 0.17
CA ALA A 335 -21.19 -16.32 1.38
C ALA A 335 -20.89 -14.89 1.83
N ARG A 336 -21.21 -14.58 3.09
CA ARG A 336 -20.74 -13.33 3.73
C ARG A 336 -19.22 -13.25 3.56
N PRO A 337 -18.65 -12.06 3.33
CA PRO A 337 -17.21 -11.93 3.33
C PRO A 337 -16.65 -12.62 4.60
N SER A 338 -15.68 -13.50 4.43
CA SER A 338 -14.98 -14.13 5.55
C SER A 338 -13.64 -13.43 5.75
N ALA A 339 -13.16 -13.39 6.98
CA ALA A 339 -11.81 -12.94 7.26
C ALA A 339 -10.81 -13.81 6.46
N ASN A 340 -9.87 -13.15 5.81
CA ASN A 340 -8.80 -13.80 5.07
C ASN A 340 -7.47 -13.18 5.49
N TRP A 341 -6.63 -13.99 6.09
CA TRP A 341 -5.30 -13.62 6.57
C TRP A 341 -4.20 -13.99 5.56
N SER A 342 -4.61 -14.35 4.32
CA SER A 342 -3.66 -14.70 3.26
C SER A 342 -2.71 -13.53 2.99
N ASN A 343 -1.45 -13.88 2.91
CA ASN A 343 -0.34 -13.02 2.53
C ASN A 343 0.05 -13.19 1.06
N ALA A 344 -0.80 -13.83 0.25
CA ALA A 344 -0.48 -14.09 -1.15
C ALA A 344 -0.39 -12.77 -1.93
N TYR A 345 0.77 -12.56 -2.54
CA TYR A 345 1.08 -11.39 -3.35
C TYR A 345 0.15 -11.29 -4.57
N GLY A 346 -0.36 -10.09 -4.83
CA GLY A 346 -1.25 -9.81 -5.96
C GLY A 346 -2.69 -10.34 -5.80
N SER A 347 -3.02 -11.01 -4.70
CA SER A 347 -4.39 -11.31 -4.34
C SER A 347 -4.88 -10.27 -3.35
N GLY A 348 -5.60 -9.26 -3.79
CA GLY A 348 -6.24 -8.33 -2.86
C GLY A 348 -7.12 -9.11 -1.88
N GLY A 349 -6.84 -9.02 -0.58
CA GLY A 349 -7.71 -9.61 0.43
C GLY A 349 -9.01 -8.83 0.56
N PRO A 350 -10.06 -9.41 1.14
CA PRO A 350 -11.35 -8.73 1.34
C PRO A 350 -11.23 -7.39 2.07
N ALA A 351 -10.27 -7.25 2.99
CA ALA A 351 -10.02 -5.99 3.68
C ALA A 351 -9.51 -4.88 2.74
N ALA A 352 -8.63 -5.21 1.78
CA ALA A 352 -8.14 -4.26 0.79
C ALA A 352 -9.25 -3.84 -0.18
N GLU A 353 -10.08 -4.78 -0.64
CA GLU A 353 -11.24 -4.48 -1.48
C GLU A 353 -12.25 -3.58 -0.76
N ALA A 354 -12.54 -3.86 0.51
CA ALA A 354 -13.44 -3.03 1.32
C ALA A 354 -12.87 -1.62 1.56
N ASN A 355 -11.56 -1.47 1.76
CA ASN A 355 -10.92 -0.17 1.86
C ASN A 355 -10.99 0.59 0.52
N THR A 356 -10.88 -0.10 -0.62
CA THR A 356 -11.10 0.49 -1.95
C THR A 356 -12.55 0.93 -2.13
N CYS A 357 -13.52 0.13 -1.69
CA CYS A 357 -14.94 0.50 -1.65
C CYS A 357 -15.18 1.75 -0.77
N MET A 358 -14.45 1.90 0.33
CA MET A 358 -14.53 3.11 1.15
C MET A 358 -13.99 4.36 0.45
N LEU A 359 -12.89 4.24 -0.33
CA LEU A 359 -12.43 5.34 -1.19
C LEU A 359 -13.53 5.74 -2.19
N ARG A 360 -14.12 4.75 -2.88
CA ARG A 360 -15.20 5.02 -3.83
C ARG A 360 -16.43 5.62 -3.16
N TYR A 361 -16.79 5.14 -1.97
CA TYR A 361 -17.90 5.70 -1.19
C TYR A 361 -17.69 7.17 -0.82
N ARG A 362 -16.46 7.57 -0.47
CA ARG A 362 -16.14 8.98 -0.19
C ARG A 362 -16.25 9.87 -1.42
N GLN A 363 -15.96 9.33 -2.61
CA GLN A 363 -16.11 10.05 -3.88
C GLN A 363 -17.58 10.16 -4.28
N VAL A 364 -18.29 9.01 -4.27
CA VAL A 364 -19.68 8.90 -4.67
C VAL A 364 -20.42 7.99 -3.67
N PRO A 365 -21.16 8.56 -2.70
CA PRO A 365 -21.87 7.78 -1.69
C PRO A 365 -22.83 6.76 -2.29
N SER A 366 -22.66 5.49 -1.93
CA SER A 366 -23.45 4.36 -2.41
C SER A 366 -23.82 3.42 -1.26
N GLY A 367 -25.09 3.05 -1.16
CA GLY A 367 -25.56 2.08 -0.16
C GLY A 367 -24.89 0.71 -0.30
N THR A 368 -24.52 0.31 -1.52
CA THR A 368 -23.85 -0.97 -1.77
C THR A 368 -22.40 -0.97 -1.30
N HIS A 369 -21.62 0.06 -1.64
CA HIS A 369 -20.25 0.20 -1.15
C HIS A 369 -20.21 0.27 0.38
N ARG A 370 -21.08 1.10 0.98
CA ARG A 370 -21.18 1.20 2.44
C ARG A 370 -21.49 -0.16 3.09
N ARG A 371 -22.46 -0.90 2.55
CA ARG A 371 -22.85 -2.23 3.05
C ARG A 371 -21.68 -3.22 2.94
N PHE A 372 -20.98 -3.25 1.81
CA PHE A 372 -19.82 -4.13 1.61
C PHE A 372 -18.71 -3.86 2.63
N VAL A 373 -18.37 -2.58 2.87
CA VAL A 373 -17.39 -2.19 3.89
C VAL A 373 -17.80 -2.72 5.26
N LEU A 374 -19.05 -2.51 5.68
CA LEU A 374 -19.53 -2.91 7.00
C LEU A 374 -19.61 -4.43 7.17
N GLN A 375 -20.09 -5.15 6.15
CA GLN A 375 -20.14 -6.62 6.19
C GLN A 375 -18.75 -7.24 6.28
N THR A 376 -17.79 -6.69 5.54
CA THR A 376 -16.41 -7.14 5.61
C THR A 376 -15.79 -6.80 6.96
N ALA A 377 -16.03 -5.60 7.48
CA ALA A 377 -15.55 -5.21 8.81
C ALA A 377 -16.11 -6.11 9.91
N ASP A 378 -17.39 -6.44 9.86
CA ASP A 378 -18.02 -7.36 10.83
C ASP A 378 -17.38 -8.75 10.79
N ALA A 379 -17.02 -9.26 9.60
CA ALA A 379 -16.36 -10.55 9.45
C ALA A 379 -14.96 -10.59 10.08
N TYR A 380 -14.22 -9.47 10.01
CA TYR A 380 -12.90 -9.38 10.64
C TYR A 380 -12.95 -9.02 12.13
N ARG A 381 -13.94 -8.19 12.53
CA ARG A 381 -14.02 -7.68 13.91
C ARG A 381 -13.98 -8.80 14.95
N ASP A 382 -14.66 -9.89 14.69
CA ASP A 382 -14.85 -10.98 15.66
C ASP A 382 -13.92 -12.19 15.34
N ALA A 383 -13.04 -12.08 14.35
CA ALA A 383 -12.13 -13.14 13.93
C ALA A 383 -10.77 -13.03 14.64
N ASP A 384 -10.19 -14.18 14.94
CA ASP A 384 -8.79 -14.29 15.35
C ASP A 384 -7.87 -14.34 14.12
N VAL A 385 -6.63 -13.88 14.28
CA VAL A 385 -5.61 -13.94 13.23
C VAL A 385 -5.14 -15.37 13.06
N ASP A 386 -5.30 -15.92 11.86
CA ASP A 386 -4.76 -17.24 11.52
C ASP A 386 -3.23 -17.14 11.32
N LEU A 387 -2.49 -17.80 12.18
CA LEU A 387 -1.02 -17.81 12.21
C LEU A 387 -0.41 -19.09 11.64
N ASP A 388 -1.20 -19.97 11.05
CA ASP A 388 -0.69 -21.21 10.43
C ASP A 388 0.18 -20.94 9.20
N LYS A 389 0.00 -19.78 8.59
CA LYS A 389 0.77 -19.29 7.43
C LYS A 389 1.38 -17.92 7.73
N PRO A 390 2.48 -17.54 7.05
CA PRO A 390 3.06 -16.22 7.24
C PRO A 390 2.02 -15.11 7.06
N VAL A 391 1.85 -14.25 8.06
CA VAL A 391 1.02 -13.04 8.00
C VAL A 391 1.93 -11.85 7.84
N TRP A 392 1.63 -10.98 6.90
CA TRP A 392 2.40 -9.76 6.62
C TRP A 392 1.90 -8.56 7.43
N PRO A 393 2.77 -7.59 7.72
CA PRO A 393 2.35 -6.38 8.41
C PRO A 393 1.28 -5.61 7.63
N GLY A 394 1.36 -5.57 6.30
CA GLY A 394 0.33 -4.93 5.46
C GLY A 394 -1.05 -5.58 5.59
N THR A 395 -1.13 -6.88 5.85
CA THR A 395 -2.41 -7.56 6.08
C THR A 395 -3.14 -6.99 7.30
N LEU A 396 -2.43 -6.86 8.42
CA LEU A 396 -3.01 -6.25 9.62
C LEU A 396 -3.21 -4.74 9.46
N GLY A 397 -2.33 -4.05 8.75
CA GLY A 397 -2.52 -2.65 8.38
C GLY A 397 -3.85 -2.43 7.66
N ASN A 398 -4.16 -3.25 6.66
CA ASN A 398 -5.43 -3.19 5.92
C ASN A 398 -6.65 -3.47 6.81
N VAL A 399 -6.54 -4.40 7.75
CA VAL A 399 -7.65 -4.70 8.69
C VAL A 399 -7.85 -3.56 9.68
N ILE A 400 -6.80 -2.95 10.22
CA ILE A 400 -6.91 -1.77 11.07
C ILE A 400 -7.60 -0.63 10.32
N LEU A 401 -7.17 -0.34 9.07
CA LEU A 401 -7.80 0.68 8.23
C LEU A 401 -9.28 0.39 7.97
N LEU A 402 -9.64 -0.87 7.75
CA LEU A 402 -11.02 -1.30 7.57
C LEU A 402 -11.86 -1.05 8.83
N MET A 403 -11.33 -1.35 10.01
CA MET A 403 -12.03 -1.07 11.27
C MET A 403 -12.24 0.44 11.47
N LEU A 404 -11.23 1.27 11.17
CA LEU A 404 -11.35 2.72 11.24
C LEU A 404 -12.37 3.27 10.23
N ASN A 405 -12.42 2.72 9.03
CA ASN A 405 -13.42 3.06 8.01
C ASN A 405 -14.84 2.69 8.45
N ALA A 406 -15.03 1.53 9.06
CA ALA A 406 -16.33 1.11 9.60
C ALA A 406 -16.77 1.98 10.80
N HIS A 407 -15.83 2.38 11.65
CA HIS A 407 -16.07 3.35 12.72
C HIS A 407 -16.53 4.71 12.15
N GLU A 408 -15.85 5.24 11.16
CA GLU A 408 -16.21 6.48 10.45
C GLU A 408 -17.63 6.41 9.87
N LEU A 409 -18.01 5.29 9.28
CA LEU A 409 -19.34 5.10 8.67
C LEU A 409 -20.49 4.99 9.66
N THR A 410 -20.24 4.59 10.90
CA THR A 410 -21.31 4.19 11.83
C THR A 410 -21.24 4.86 13.17
N SER A 411 -20.06 5.33 13.60
CA SER A 411 -19.77 5.76 14.98
C SER A 411 -20.19 4.70 16.03
N LYS A 412 -20.27 3.42 15.62
CA LYS A 412 -20.67 2.34 16.52
C LYS A 412 -19.53 1.93 17.43
N ASP A 413 -19.87 1.67 18.68
CA ASP A 413 -18.99 1.00 19.62
C ASP A 413 -18.60 -0.39 19.07
N GLY A 414 -17.31 -0.73 19.16
CA GLY A 414 -16.78 -2.02 18.74
C GLY A 414 -15.77 -1.98 17.59
N TYR A 415 -15.89 -1.11 16.60
CA TYR A 415 -14.89 -1.04 15.53
C TYR A 415 -13.59 -0.36 15.97
N LEU A 416 -13.67 0.74 16.73
CA LEU A 416 -12.46 1.40 17.22
C LEU A 416 -11.69 0.52 18.24
N PRO A 417 -12.35 -0.16 19.21
CA PRO A 417 -11.67 -1.18 20.02
C PRO A 417 -11.09 -2.34 19.21
N ALA A 418 -11.76 -2.77 18.13
CA ALA A 418 -11.22 -3.81 17.26
C ALA A 418 -9.97 -3.32 16.49
N ALA A 419 -9.96 -2.05 16.03
CA ALA A 419 -8.76 -1.44 15.44
C ALA A 419 -7.59 -1.45 16.42
N ASP A 420 -7.81 -1.06 17.66
CA ASP A 420 -6.79 -1.08 18.73
C ASP A 420 -6.32 -2.50 19.05
N ARG A 421 -7.22 -3.48 19.13
CA ARG A 421 -6.87 -4.89 19.30
C ARG A 421 -5.96 -5.41 18.19
N PHE A 422 -6.28 -5.13 16.92
CA PHE A 422 -5.44 -5.53 15.80
C PHE A 422 -4.12 -4.77 15.76
N ALA A 423 -4.09 -3.50 16.17
CA ALA A 423 -2.86 -2.73 16.29
C ALA A 423 -1.91 -3.31 17.34
N ARG A 424 -2.43 -3.67 18.54
CA ARG A 424 -1.65 -4.38 19.58
C ARG A 424 -1.13 -5.72 19.07
N LYS A 425 -1.99 -6.50 18.37
CA LYS A 425 -1.58 -7.77 17.77
C LYS A 425 -0.49 -7.59 16.70
N ALA A 426 -0.57 -6.55 15.89
CA ALA A 426 0.47 -6.23 14.91
C ALA A 426 1.80 -5.86 15.59
N ILE A 427 1.77 -5.09 16.67
CA ILE A 427 2.97 -4.75 17.45
C ILE A 427 3.59 -6.02 18.05
N GLU A 428 2.79 -6.88 18.66
CA GLU A 428 3.22 -8.18 19.20
C GLU A 428 3.90 -9.05 18.12
N LEU A 429 3.32 -9.13 16.93
CA LEU A 429 3.82 -10.01 15.87
C LEU A 429 5.05 -9.47 15.13
N PHE A 430 5.13 -8.15 14.94
CA PHE A 430 6.11 -7.55 14.04
C PHE A 430 7.15 -6.65 14.70
N LEU A 431 6.93 -6.21 15.96
CA LEU A 431 7.78 -5.23 16.68
C LEU A 431 8.13 -5.68 18.10
N ASP A 432 7.93 -6.96 18.43
CA ASP A 432 8.04 -7.56 19.76
C ASP A 432 9.45 -7.49 20.40
N ASP A 433 10.48 -7.31 19.58
CA ASP A 433 11.89 -7.26 20.01
C ASP A 433 12.45 -5.83 20.18
N GLY A 434 11.57 -4.82 20.08
CA GLY A 434 11.95 -3.41 20.20
C GLY A 434 12.68 -2.85 18.97
N CYS A 435 12.86 -3.61 17.90
CA CYS A 435 13.33 -3.09 16.62
C CYS A 435 12.25 -2.22 15.98
N PRO A 436 12.55 -0.98 15.56
CA PRO A 436 11.55 -0.08 14.98
C PRO A 436 11.08 -0.49 13.57
N LEU A 437 11.80 -1.38 12.89
CA LEU A 437 11.40 -1.91 11.58
C LEU A 437 10.49 -3.12 11.78
N PRO A 438 9.32 -3.19 11.14
CA PRO A 438 8.47 -4.37 11.24
C PRO A 438 9.13 -5.59 10.58
N LYS A 439 8.92 -6.77 11.18
CA LYS A 439 9.26 -8.04 10.54
C LYS A 439 8.52 -8.17 9.22
N ALA A 440 9.15 -8.76 8.23
CA ALA A 440 8.54 -9.03 6.93
C ALA A 440 7.31 -9.96 7.03
N SER A 441 7.30 -10.87 8.01
CA SER A 441 6.12 -11.56 8.50
C SER A 441 6.37 -11.97 9.96
N HIS A 442 5.37 -12.49 10.65
CA HIS A 442 5.55 -13.01 12.00
C HIS A 442 6.54 -14.20 12.07
N MET A 443 6.84 -14.85 10.93
CA MET A 443 7.79 -15.97 10.80
C MET A 443 9.17 -15.55 10.25
N HIS A 444 9.33 -14.30 9.73
CA HIS A 444 10.52 -13.91 8.97
C HIS A 444 11.11 -12.61 9.51
N ASP A 445 12.23 -12.74 10.23
CA ASP A 445 12.90 -11.67 10.96
C ASP A 445 13.88 -10.87 10.08
N HIS A 446 13.34 -10.18 9.09
CA HIS A 446 13.98 -9.12 8.31
C HIS A 446 12.90 -8.10 7.94
N TYR A 447 13.27 -6.90 7.55
CA TYR A 447 12.36 -5.93 6.96
C TYR A 447 12.35 -6.10 5.44
N GLU A 448 11.17 -6.05 4.83
CA GLU A 448 11.03 -6.01 3.37
C GLU A 448 9.80 -5.19 2.97
N ALA A 449 10.01 -4.12 2.19
CA ALA A 449 8.98 -3.13 1.86
C ALA A 449 7.77 -3.73 1.13
N VAL A 450 8.00 -4.72 0.24
CA VAL A 450 6.92 -5.40 -0.51
C VAL A 450 5.88 -6.10 0.38
N THR A 451 6.19 -6.34 1.66
CA THR A 451 5.23 -6.86 2.66
C THR A 451 4.37 -5.80 3.32
N ASN A 452 4.52 -4.55 2.86
CA ASN A 452 3.70 -3.41 3.25
C ASN A 452 3.79 -3.05 4.75
N GLY A 453 5.01 -3.09 5.30
CA GLY A 453 5.27 -2.59 6.65
C GLY A 453 4.91 -1.11 6.81
N ASP A 454 5.04 -0.33 5.75
CA ASP A 454 4.64 1.07 5.66
C ASP A 454 3.11 1.26 5.72
N THR A 455 2.33 0.33 5.15
CA THR A 455 0.86 0.31 5.30
C THR A 455 0.46 0.09 6.77
N LEU A 456 1.17 -0.79 7.50
CA LEU A 456 0.94 -0.94 8.93
C LEU A 456 1.21 0.38 9.68
N MET A 457 2.33 1.05 9.40
CA MET A 457 2.68 2.32 10.04
C MET A 457 1.67 3.42 9.71
N MET A 458 1.19 3.48 8.47
CA MET A 458 0.12 4.38 8.06
C MET A 458 -1.18 4.10 8.84
N ALA A 459 -1.52 2.83 9.05
CA ALA A 459 -2.70 2.43 9.80
C ALA A 459 -2.59 2.79 11.30
N LEU A 460 -1.42 2.57 11.92
CA LEU A 460 -1.15 2.99 13.29
C LEU A 460 -1.22 4.51 13.45
N LEU A 461 -0.68 5.26 12.49
CA LEU A 461 -0.76 6.72 12.50
C LEU A 461 -2.20 7.21 12.40
N ARG A 462 -2.99 6.60 11.52
CA ARG A 462 -4.42 6.93 11.38
C ARG A 462 -5.21 6.58 12.65
N LEU A 463 -4.92 5.43 13.27
CA LEU A 463 -5.54 5.06 14.56
C LEU A 463 -5.21 6.10 15.64
N TRP A 464 -3.94 6.50 15.77
CA TRP A 464 -3.54 7.53 16.70
C TRP A 464 -4.28 8.85 16.46
N LEU A 465 -4.42 9.26 15.20
CA LEU A 465 -5.13 10.49 14.82
C LEU A 465 -6.61 10.42 15.22
N VAL A 466 -7.29 9.32 14.95
CA VAL A 466 -8.70 9.14 15.34
C VAL A 466 -8.86 9.22 16.86
N GLN A 467 -7.92 8.67 17.63
CA GLN A 467 -7.97 8.67 19.08
C GLN A 467 -7.60 10.02 19.73
N ASN A 468 -6.64 10.77 19.13
CA ASN A 468 -6.03 11.93 19.78
C ASN A 468 -6.30 13.26 19.06
N ARG A 469 -6.64 13.24 17.77
CA ARG A 469 -6.91 14.42 16.95
C ARG A 469 -8.05 14.15 15.96
N PRO A 470 -9.27 13.86 16.43
CA PRO A 470 -10.39 13.46 15.56
C PRO A 470 -10.76 14.54 14.51
N GLU A 471 -10.47 15.80 14.78
CA GLU A 471 -10.68 16.92 13.82
C GLU A 471 -9.63 16.97 12.71
N SER A 472 -8.56 16.16 12.80
CA SER A 472 -7.46 16.24 11.84
C SER A 472 -7.91 15.80 10.45
N LYS A 473 -7.74 16.68 9.48
CA LYS A 473 -7.93 16.37 8.07
C LYS A 473 -6.65 15.71 7.51
N VAL A 474 -6.49 14.43 7.77
CA VAL A 474 -5.30 13.69 7.36
C VAL A 474 -5.38 13.34 5.88
N ALA A 475 -4.32 13.64 5.14
CA ALA A 475 -4.18 13.32 3.73
C ALA A 475 -3.49 11.94 3.49
N LEU A 476 -3.84 10.91 4.27
CA LEU A 476 -3.36 9.55 4.06
C LEU A 476 -4.32 8.81 3.11
N VAL A 477 -3.83 8.45 1.93
CA VAL A 477 -4.62 7.79 0.89
C VAL A 477 -4.30 6.30 0.88
N PHE A 478 -5.33 5.46 0.82
CA PHE A 478 -5.19 4.01 0.68
C PHE A 478 -4.65 3.65 -0.71
N THR A 479 -3.60 2.85 -0.77
CA THR A 479 -2.87 2.53 -2.00
C THR A 479 -2.96 1.06 -2.44
N ASP A 480 -3.37 0.14 -1.58
CA ASP A 480 -3.42 -1.31 -1.89
C ASP A 480 -4.68 -1.66 -2.73
N ARG A 481 -4.82 -1.06 -3.95
CA ARG A 481 -5.97 -1.17 -4.83
C ARG A 481 -5.63 -1.45 -6.29
#